data_a9cac113496d73f6288bda4bba2e5e8f
#
_entry.id   a9cac113496d73f6288bda4bba2e5e8f
#
_cell.length_a   1.000
_cell.length_b   1.000
_cell.length_c   1.000
_cell.angle_alpha   90.00
_cell.angle_beta   90.00
_cell.angle_gamma   90.00
#
_symmetry.space_group_name_H-M   'P 1'
#
loop_
_entity.id
_entity.type
_entity.pdbx_description
1 polymer ?
#
loop_
_entity_poly.entity_id
_entity_poly.type
_entity_poly.pdbx_seq_one_letter_code
_entity_poly.pdbx_strand_id
1 'polypeptide(L)'
;MYTINIRGKMNPKDQKMVKLELIFFKTGYARVPKVLNITGLLKNWDAKSQCFKTGTPDATTKNKLLFDIKTKYLHVIDTWESEGRNWSPVEVSHYFDIIKQNKPEVKVKSVVQMIDFLILRFNEKKRIKNGQIIDSSSNARVYMQMKRSLSSFTKEKYDRAFSSYYFIDITEQFLLDYAFWIKETGIKNGNKGGLTTKLRRLRAICNYAYKEGMYGVNMDAFLCLGDDIKWDETTSKAVSDKVIEKIANIDRTLFSPKEQLHLDLFLFSYYTGGMANVDVCNLTWDLVEDDRIVYERIKFPKTAKPILITKAKIIMNKYVGACYGNYVFPVFTHKHTTSAKRQTRVRQISKLVSRTLTKACKMLGITEKITWYSARGSFISKMVDSGKLAGVVAEMAGNSPMTIYKHYYKNTKRDEIKQEMEAMF
;
A
#
# COMPACT_ATOMS: atom_id res chain seq x y z
N MET A 1 -28.24 -4.44 -41.35
CA MET A 1 -29.47 -5.20 -40.97
C MET A 1 -29.03 -6.53 -40.34
N TYR A 2 -29.65 -6.96 -39.24
CA TYR A 2 -29.40 -8.24 -38.61
C TYR A 2 -30.70 -8.91 -38.15
N THR A 3 -30.68 -10.22 -38.00
CA THR A 3 -31.83 -11.00 -37.51
C THR A 3 -31.34 -12.20 -36.69
N ILE A 4 -32.15 -12.58 -35.69
CA ILE A 4 -32.02 -13.83 -34.95
C ILE A 4 -33.31 -14.62 -35.11
N ASN A 5 -33.23 -15.79 -35.72
CA ASN A 5 -34.38 -16.64 -35.97
C ASN A 5 -34.20 -18.04 -35.36
N ILE A 6 -35.28 -18.66 -34.93
CA ILE A 6 -35.28 -20.02 -34.44
C ILE A 6 -35.74 -20.96 -35.57
N ARG A 7 -34.92 -21.91 -35.91
CA ARG A 7 -35.19 -22.91 -36.93
C ARG A 7 -35.32 -24.29 -36.32
N GLY A 8 -36.41 -24.96 -36.60
CA GLY A 8 -36.61 -26.36 -36.28
C GLY A 8 -36.25 -27.23 -37.48
N LYS A 9 -35.44 -28.24 -37.25
CA LYS A 9 -35.09 -29.32 -38.19
C LYS A 9 -35.49 -30.64 -37.60
N MET A 10 -35.81 -31.62 -38.45
CA MET A 10 -35.98 -33.02 -38.07
C MET A 10 -34.67 -33.53 -37.41
N ASN A 11 -34.81 -34.14 -36.23
CA ASN A 11 -33.66 -34.73 -35.55
C ASN A 11 -33.20 -36.00 -36.29
N PRO A 12 -31.93 -36.09 -36.76
CA PRO A 12 -31.41 -37.25 -37.45
C PRO A 12 -31.47 -38.58 -36.68
N LYS A 13 -31.43 -38.49 -35.32
CA LYS A 13 -31.45 -39.66 -34.41
C LYS A 13 -32.90 -40.12 -34.09
N ASP A 14 -33.87 -39.22 -34.17
CA ASP A 14 -35.29 -39.53 -33.95
C ASP A 14 -36.14 -38.60 -34.83
N GLN A 15 -36.62 -39.14 -35.93
CA GLN A 15 -37.39 -38.38 -36.96
C GLN A 15 -38.70 -37.77 -36.44
N LYS A 16 -39.23 -38.26 -35.29
CA LYS A 16 -40.44 -37.68 -34.64
C LYS A 16 -40.13 -36.41 -33.83
N MET A 17 -38.84 -36.19 -33.54
CA MET A 17 -38.39 -35.05 -32.71
C MET A 17 -37.86 -33.89 -33.58
N VAL A 18 -38.04 -32.65 -33.07
CA VAL A 18 -37.43 -31.47 -33.67
C VAL A 18 -36.12 -31.14 -32.95
N LYS A 19 -35.08 -30.85 -33.73
CA LYS A 19 -33.84 -30.22 -33.28
C LYS A 19 -33.94 -28.74 -33.57
N LEU A 20 -33.79 -27.91 -32.54
CA LEU A 20 -33.90 -26.45 -32.66
C LEU A 20 -32.50 -25.83 -32.78
N GLU A 21 -32.41 -24.82 -33.66
CA GLU A 21 -31.22 -24.02 -33.90
C GLU A 21 -31.55 -22.54 -33.87
N LEU A 22 -30.75 -21.76 -33.16
CA LEU A 22 -30.76 -20.31 -33.27
C LEU A 22 -29.89 -19.88 -34.45
N ILE A 23 -30.43 -19.12 -35.39
CA ILE A 23 -29.73 -18.70 -36.60
C ILE A 23 -29.43 -17.22 -36.49
N PHE A 24 -28.16 -16.88 -36.42
CA PHE A 24 -27.67 -15.52 -36.42
C PHE A 24 -27.35 -15.08 -37.85
N PHE A 25 -27.85 -13.93 -38.24
CA PHE A 25 -27.61 -13.32 -39.54
C PHE A 25 -27.29 -11.84 -39.39
N LYS A 26 -26.30 -11.36 -40.14
CA LYS A 26 -25.97 -9.95 -40.35
C LYS A 26 -25.61 -9.76 -41.83
N THR A 27 -26.05 -8.67 -42.42
CA THR A 27 -25.70 -8.33 -43.83
C THR A 27 -24.18 -8.28 -43.98
N GLY A 28 -23.66 -8.93 -45.02
CA GLY A 28 -22.21 -9.05 -45.26
C GLY A 28 -21.51 -10.25 -44.57
N TYR A 29 -22.27 -11.08 -43.82
CA TYR A 29 -21.73 -12.25 -43.12
C TYR A 29 -22.49 -13.53 -43.45
N ALA A 30 -21.82 -14.66 -43.32
CA ALA A 30 -22.43 -15.98 -43.41
C ALA A 30 -23.41 -16.21 -42.24
N ARG A 31 -24.48 -16.96 -42.45
CA ARG A 31 -25.41 -17.37 -41.40
C ARG A 31 -24.76 -18.39 -40.47
N VAL A 32 -24.89 -18.15 -39.16
CA VAL A 32 -24.27 -19.01 -38.12
C VAL A 32 -25.39 -19.70 -37.32
N PRO A 33 -25.49 -21.06 -37.39
CA PRO A 33 -26.43 -21.82 -36.59
C PRO A 33 -25.83 -22.16 -35.22
N LYS A 34 -26.62 -22.04 -34.15
CA LYS A 34 -26.31 -22.55 -32.81
C LYS A 34 -27.39 -23.51 -32.34
N VAL A 35 -26.99 -24.73 -32.03
CA VAL A 35 -27.92 -25.77 -31.54
C VAL A 35 -28.42 -25.41 -30.15
N LEU A 36 -29.72 -25.56 -29.93
CA LEU A 36 -30.37 -25.39 -28.64
C LEU A 36 -30.67 -26.75 -27.99
N ASN A 37 -30.43 -26.87 -26.68
CA ASN A 37 -30.77 -28.06 -25.92
C ASN A 37 -32.25 -28.10 -25.52
N ILE A 38 -33.13 -27.76 -26.49
CA ILE A 38 -34.57 -27.78 -26.31
C ILE A 38 -35.10 -28.74 -27.37
N THR A 39 -35.88 -29.73 -26.94
CA THR A 39 -36.41 -30.77 -27.81
C THR A 39 -37.94 -30.83 -27.67
N GLY A 40 -38.62 -31.34 -28.70
CA GLY A 40 -40.06 -31.57 -28.71
C GLY A 40 -40.46 -32.37 -29.92
N LEU A 41 -41.75 -32.74 -30.03
CA LEU A 41 -42.26 -33.46 -31.20
C LEU A 41 -42.29 -32.52 -32.42
N LEU A 42 -41.80 -32.99 -33.58
CA LEU A 42 -41.76 -32.22 -34.80
C LEU A 42 -43.11 -31.72 -35.23
N LYS A 43 -44.19 -32.54 -35.09
CA LYS A 43 -45.57 -32.16 -35.41
C LYS A 43 -46.13 -30.96 -34.59
N ASN A 44 -45.53 -30.74 -33.40
CA ASN A 44 -45.92 -29.65 -32.50
C ASN A 44 -45.13 -28.34 -32.76
N TRP A 45 -44.14 -28.37 -33.66
CA TRP A 45 -43.34 -27.19 -34.01
C TRP A 45 -44.03 -26.40 -35.13
N ASP A 46 -44.18 -25.11 -34.93
CA ASP A 46 -44.62 -24.19 -35.98
C ASP A 46 -43.42 -23.34 -36.47
N ALA A 47 -43.02 -23.60 -37.70
CA ALA A 47 -41.86 -22.92 -38.30
C ALA A 47 -42.16 -21.44 -38.62
N LYS A 48 -43.43 -21.06 -38.83
CA LYS A 48 -43.83 -19.69 -39.16
C LYS A 48 -43.78 -18.79 -37.93
N SER A 49 -44.33 -19.24 -36.83
CA SER A 49 -44.29 -18.50 -35.55
C SER A 49 -42.98 -18.74 -34.75
N GLN A 50 -42.15 -19.67 -35.19
CA GLN A 50 -40.87 -20.07 -34.52
C GLN A 50 -41.07 -20.52 -33.06
N CYS A 51 -42.17 -21.19 -32.76
CA CYS A 51 -42.55 -21.68 -31.45
C CYS A 51 -43.28 -23.02 -31.51
N PHE A 52 -43.45 -23.66 -30.34
CA PHE A 52 -44.34 -24.80 -30.22
C PHE A 52 -45.79 -24.38 -30.20
N LYS A 53 -46.67 -25.14 -30.89
CA LYS A 53 -48.11 -24.87 -30.98
C LYS A 53 -48.74 -24.86 -29.57
N THR A 54 -49.56 -23.85 -29.30
CA THR A 54 -50.30 -23.73 -28.04
C THR A 54 -51.21 -24.95 -27.83
N GLY A 55 -51.38 -25.39 -26.57
CA GLY A 55 -52.13 -26.58 -26.22
C GLY A 55 -51.33 -27.91 -26.31
N THR A 56 -50.06 -27.88 -26.71
CA THR A 56 -49.22 -29.09 -26.64
C THR A 56 -48.47 -29.16 -25.32
N PRO A 57 -48.09 -30.38 -24.84
CA PRO A 57 -47.38 -30.52 -23.58
C PRO A 57 -46.10 -29.68 -23.51
N ASP A 58 -45.90 -28.96 -22.40
CA ASP A 58 -44.76 -28.08 -22.11
C ASP A 58 -44.57 -26.89 -23.09
N ALA A 59 -45.52 -26.61 -24.00
CA ALA A 59 -45.39 -25.56 -25.00
C ALA A 59 -45.10 -24.21 -24.35
N THR A 60 -45.87 -23.83 -23.34
CA THR A 60 -45.73 -22.53 -22.63
C THR A 60 -44.31 -22.38 -22.06
N THR A 61 -43.82 -23.41 -21.35
CA THR A 61 -42.47 -23.39 -20.74
C THR A 61 -41.36 -23.35 -21.79
N LYS A 62 -41.48 -24.17 -22.85
CA LYS A 62 -40.50 -24.20 -23.95
C LYS A 62 -40.49 -22.89 -24.75
N ASN A 63 -41.65 -22.33 -25.06
CA ASN A 63 -41.75 -21.06 -25.79
C ASN A 63 -41.18 -19.90 -24.97
N LYS A 64 -41.46 -19.85 -23.65
CA LYS A 64 -40.85 -18.87 -22.76
C LYS A 64 -39.29 -18.99 -22.77
N LEU A 65 -38.77 -20.22 -22.66
CA LEU A 65 -37.32 -20.45 -22.70
C LEU A 65 -36.69 -20.02 -24.04
N LEU A 66 -37.37 -20.30 -25.16
CA LEU A 66 -36.92 -19.87 -26.49
C LEU A 66 -36.91 -18.34 -26.62
N PHE A 67 -37.96 -17.69 -26.12
CA PHE A 67 -38.03 -16.23 -26.06
C PHE A 67 -36.92 -15.63 -25.23
N ASP A 68 -36.72 -16.13 -24.00
CA ASP A 68 -35.67 -15.66 -23.08
C ASP A 68 -34.26 -15.81 -23.69
N ILE A 69 -33.99 -16.94 -24.36
CA ILE A 69 -32.71 -17.16 -25.04
C ILE A 69 -32.53 -16.15 -26.17
N LYS A 70 -33.54 -15.96 -27.03
CA LYS A 70 -33.47 -15.02 -28.15
C LYS A 70 -33.27 -13.58 -27.66
N THR A 71 -33.97 -13.17 -26.61
CA THR A 71 -33.92 -11.84 -26.02
C THR A 71 -32.53 -11.55 -25.43
N LYS A 72 -31.91 -12.54 -24.77
CA LYS A 72 -30.54 -12.39 -24.24
C LYS A 72 -29.55 -12.08 -25.36
N TYR A 73 -29.59 -12.77 -26.48
CA TYR A 73 -28.70 -12.50 -27.60
C TYR A 73 -29.00 -11.17 -28.29
N LEU A 74 -30.27 -10.79 -28.42
CA LEU A 74 -30.64 -9.47 -28.95
C LEU A 74 -30.08 -8.35 -28.05
N HIS A 75 -30.21 -8.47 -26.74
CA HIS A 75 -29.67 -7.47 -25.82
C HIS A 75 -28.16 -7.28 -25.97
N VAL A 76 -27.41 -8.35 -26.18
CA VAL A 76 -25.96 -8.25 -26.45
C VAL A 76 -25.67 -7.48 -27.73
N ILE A 77 -26.45 -7.76 -28.81
CA ILE A 77 -26.29 -7.07 -30.08
C ILE A 77 -26.64 -5.59 -29.94
N ASP A 78 -27.76 -5.27 -29.29
CA ASP A 78 -28.23 -3.90 -29.08
C ASP A 78 -27.20 -3.09 -28.26
N THR A 79 -26.58 -3.71 -27.25
CA THR A 79 -25.50 -3.10 -26.50
C THR A 79 -24.29 -2.79 -27.40
N TRP A 80 -23.81 -3.76 -28.18
CA TRP A 80 -22.68 -3.57 -29.08
C TRP A 80 -22.96 -2.55 -30.20
N GLU A 81 -24.16 -2.52 -30.75
CA GLU A 81 -24.58 -1.50 -31.72
C GLU A 81 -24.59 -0.09 -31.09
N SER A 82 -25.12 0.04 -29.86
CA SER A 82 -25.11 1.33 -29.14
C SER A 82 -23.68 1.83 -28.79
N GLU A 83 -22.76 0.93 -28.57
CA GLU A 83 -21.36 1.24 -28.35
C GLU A 83 -20.56 1.49 -29.64
N GLY A 84 -21.20 1.38 -30.81
CA GLY A 84 -20.54 1.50 -32.12
C GLY A 84 -19.58 0.36 -32.43
N ARG A 85 -19.70 -0.76 -31.73
CA ARG A 85 -18.82 -1.92 -31.89
C ARG A 85 -19.18 -2.69 -33.16
N ASN A 86 -18.20 -2.94 -34.02
CA ASN A 86 -18.39 -3.89 -35.10
C ASN A 86 -18.40 -5.32 -34.55
N TRP A 87 -19.33 -6.15 -34.93
CA TRP A 87 -19.53 -7.51 -34.47
C TRP A 87 -19.85 -8.47 -35.61
N SER A 88 -19.56 -9.76 -35.44
CA SER A 88 -19.89 -10.83 -36.36
C SER A 88 -20.91 -11.81 -35.76
N PRO A 89 -21.74 -12.52 -36.60
CA PRO A 89 -22.62 -13.59 -36.13
C PRO A 89 -21.90 -14.69 -35.33
N VAL A 90 -20.63 -14.97 -35.65
CA VAL A 90 -19.83 -15.97 -34.95
C VAL A 90 -19.56 -15.50 -33.50
N GLU A 91 -19.09 -14.26 -33.31
CA GLU A 91 -18.83 -13.70 -31.97
C GLU A 91 -20.09 -13.73 -31.09
N VAL A 92 -21.22 -13.29 -31.61
CA VAL A 92 -22.49 -13.33 -30.88
C VAL A 92 -22.88 -14.77 -30.53
N SER A 93 -22.77 -15.72 -31.46
CA SER A 93 -23.15 -17.10 -31.20
C SER A 93 -22.37 -17.78 -30.10
N HIS A 94 -21.08 -17.39 -29.93
CA HIS A 94 -20.17 -17.92 -28.91
C HIS A 94 -20.10 -17.06 -27.63
N TYR A 95 -20.72 -15.89 -27.60
CA TYR A 95 -20.60 -14.93 -26.50
C TYR A 95 -20.86 -15.55 -25.13
N PHE A 96 -21.97 -16.24 -24.96
CA PHE A 96 -22.29 -16.88 -23.67
C PHE A 96 -21.48 -18.13 -23.38
N ASP A 97 -20.91 -18.79 -24.39
CA ASP A 97 -20.01 -19.93 -24.19
C ASP A 97 -18.66 -19.45 -23.68
N ILE A 98 -18.14 -18.36 -24.24
CA ILE A 98 -16.91 -17.68 -23.79
C ILE A 98 -17.08 -17.16 -22.37
N ILE A 99 -18.21 -16.52 -22.06
CA ILE A 99 -18.51 -16.06 -20.70
C ILE A 99 -18.62 -17.23 -19.70
N LYS A 100 -19.20 -18.37 -20.11
CA LYS A 100 -19.24 -19.58 -19.27
C LYS A 100 -17.85 -20.16 -19.03
N GLN A 101 -17.00 -20.18 -20.06
CA GLN A 101 -15.62 -20.68 -19.96
C GLN A 101 -14.72 -19.69 -19.18
N ASN A 102 -14.97 -18.39 -19.33
CA ASN A 102 -14.27 -17.31 -18.65
C ASN A 102 -14.99 -16.81 -17.38
N LYS A 103 -15.97 -17.53 -16.84
CA LYS A 103 -16.42 -17.24 -15.48
C LYS A 103 -15.18 -17.39 -14.59
N PRO A 104 -14.58 -16.29 -14.12
CA PRO A 104 -13.51 -16.44 -13.15
C PRO A 104 -14.09 -17.25 -12.00
N GLU A 105 -13.38 -18.31 -11.63
CA GLU A 105 -13.67 -19.05 -10.42
C GLU A 105 -13.87 -18.02 -9.31
N VAL A 106 -15.06 -17.97 -8.71
CA VAL A 106 -15.38 -16.93 -7.72
C VAL A 106 -14.49 -17.18 -6.53
N LYS A 107 -13.39 -16.44 -6.47
CA LYS A 107 -12.41 -16.55 -5.38
C LYS A 107 -13.04 -15.98 -4.13
N VAL A 108 -13.30 -16.85 -3.17
CA VAL A 108 -13.85 -16.47 -1.87
C VAL A 108 -12.81 -16.75 -0.80
N LYS A 109 -12.31 -15.69 -0.16
CA LYS A 109 -11.46 -15.78 1.04
C LYS A 109 -12.00 -14.81 2.08
N SER A 110 -11.93 -15.20 3.35
CA SER A 110 -12.22 -14.26 4.44
C SER A 110 -11.15 -13.17 4.50
N VAL A 111 -11.51 -12.02 5.08
CA VAL A 111 -10.57 -10.90 5.26
C VAL A 111 -9.35 -11.34 6.08
N VAL A 112 -9.55 -12.20 7.09
CA VAL A 112 -8.48 -12.77 7.92
C VAL A 112 -7.53 -13.62 7.10
N GLN A 113 -8.04 -14.51 6.24
CA GLN A 113 -7.21 -15.34 5.37
C GLN A 113 -6.34 -14.49 4.43
N MET A 114 -6.88 -13.40 3.90
CA MET A 114 -6.11 -12.48 3.07
C MET A 114 -5.02 -11.75 3.87
N ILE A 115 -5.34 -11.31 5.09
CA ILE A 115 -4.34 -10.68 5.99
C ILE A 115 -3.22 -11.67 6.30
N ASP A 116 -3.54 -12.91 6.65
CA ASP A 116 -2.57 -13.95 6.99
C ASP A 116 -1.67 -14.29 5.79
N PHE A 117 -2.25 -14.39 4.59
CA PHE A 117 -1.50 -14.53 3.36
C PHE A 117 -0.49 -13.39 3.14
N LEU A 118 -0.92 -12.13 3.33
CA LEU A 118 -0.03 -10.99 3.19
C LEU A 118 1.06 -10.96 4.26
N ILE A 119 0.76 -11.35 5.50
CA ILE A 119 1.74 -11.48 6.59
C ILE A 119 2.83 -12.50 6.21
N LEU A 120 2.44 -13.69 5.73
CA LEU A 120 3.39 -14.72 5.28
C LEU A 120 4.27 -14.17 4.16
N ARG A 121 3.68 -13.60 3.13
CA ARG A 121 4.40 -13.03 1.98
C ARG A 121 5.39 -11.93 2.39
N PHE A 122 5.04 -11.07 3.37
CA PHE A 122 5.97 -10.07 3.88
C PHE A 122 7.10 -10.66 4.72
N ASN A 123 6.88 -11.74 5.44
CA ASN A 123 7.91 -12.43 6.21
C ASN A 123 8.91 -13.15 5.31
N GLU A 124 8.46 -13.70 4.20
CA GLU A 124 9.30 -14.37 3.20
C GLU A 124 10.13 -13.39 2.37
N LYS A 125 9.62 -12.16 2.21
CA LYS A 125 10.28 -11.13 1.37
C LYS A 125 11.57 -10.65 2.01
N LYS A 126 12.69 -11.01 1.39
CA LYS A 126 14.04 -10.50 1.73
C LYS A 126 14.50 -9.50 0.69
N ARG A 127 15.36 -8.58 1.08
CA ARG A 127 16.01 -7.58 0.24
C ARG A 127 17.48 -7.53 0.59
N ILE A 128 18.33 -7.29 -0.40
CA ILE A 128 19.74 -7.02 -0.18
C ILE A 128 19.94 -5.51 -0.20
N LYS A 129 20.59 -4.96 0.82
CA LYS A 129 20.93 -3.55 0.98
C LYS A 129 22.33 -3.43 1.57
N ASN A 130 23.22 -2.71 0.91
CA ASN A 130 24.60 -2.53 1.38
C ASN A 130 25.26 -3.88 1.74
N GLY A 131 25.11 -4.90 0.88
CA GLY A 131 25.62 -6.24 1.10
C GLY A 131 24.92 -7.05 2.21
N GLN A 132 23.90 -6.51 2.89
CA GLN A 132 23.21 -7.16 3.99
C GLN A 132 21.81 -7.63 3.62
N ILE A 133 21.39 -8.79 4.14
CA ILE A 133 20.01 -9.28 4.01
C ILE A 133 19.13 -8.55 5.00
N ILE A 134 18.07 -7.88 4.49
CA ILE A 134 17.09 -7.12 5.25
C ILE A 134 15.71 -7.75 5.08
N ASP A 135 15.06 -8.08 6.20
CA ASP A 135 13.71 -8.63 6.24
C ASP A 135 12.64 -7.55 6.08
N SER A 136 11.49 -7.92 5.55
CA SER A 136 10.31 -7.06 5.46
C SER A 136 9.34 -7.24 6.64
N SER A 137 9.77 -7.85 7.74
CA SER A 137 8.97 -8.18 8.93
C SER A 137 8.28 -6.97 9.60
N SER A 138 8.77 -5.75 9.36
CA SER A 138 8.10 -4.53 9.84
C SER A 138 6.72 -4.34 9.21
N ASN A 139 6.55 -4.69 7.92
CA ASN A 139 5.25 -4.65 7.26
C ASN A 139 4.33 -5.74 7.81
N ALA A 140 4.81 -6.98 7.92
CA ALA A 140 4.04 -8.08 8.53
C ALA A 140 3.49 -7.70 9.91
N ARG A 141 4.31 -7.03 10.75
CA ARG A 141 3.88 -6.57 12.08
C ARG A 141 2.73 -5.56 12.02
N VAL A 142 2.73 -4.63 11.06
CA VAL A 142 1.64 -3.66 10.91
C VAL A 142 0.33 -4.37 10.57
N TYR A 143 0.37 -5.38 9.70
CA TYR A 143 -0.81 -6.20 9.37
C TYR A 143 -1.28 -7.04 10.56
N MET A 144 -0.37 -7.62 11.36
CA MET A 144 -0.73 -8.31 12.61
C MET A 144 -1.41 -7.38 13.62
N GLN A 145 -0.91 -6.15 13.78
CA GLN A 145 -1.53 -5.15 14.66
C GLN A 145 -2.93 -4.76 14.18
N MET A 146 -3.12 -4.62 12.87
CA MET A 146 -4.41 -4.33 12.28
C MET A 146 -5.38 -5.50 12.47
N LYS A 147 -4.96 -6.76 12.22
CA LYS A 147 -5.76 -7.95 12.50
C LYS A 147 -6.27 -7.96 13.94
N ARG A 148 -5.39 -7.68 14.93
CA ARG A 148 -5.78 -7.59 16.34
C ARG A 148 -6.79 -6.45 16.56
N SER A 149 -6.56 -5.28 16.00
CA SER A 149 -7.47 -4.13 16.14
C SER A 149 -8.86 -4.42 15.57
N LEU A 150 -8.95 -5.07 14.40
CA LEU A 150 -10.22 -5.48 13.81
C LEU A 150 -10.91 -6.57 14.64
N SER A 151 -10.15 -7.53 15.18
CA SER A 151 -10.71 -8.58 16.04
C SER A 151 -11.31 -8.01 17.32
N SER A 152 -10.63 -7.04 17.97
CA SER A 152 -11.19 -6.36 19.15
C SER A 152 -12.44 -5.57 18.79
N PHE A 153 -12.38 -4.78 17.71
CA PHE A 153 -13.51 -3.97 17.25
C PHE A 153 -14.76 -4.82 16.96
N THR A 154 -14.64 -5.88 16.14
CA THR A 154 -15.79 -6.69 15.75
C THR A 154 -16.38 -7.46 16.93
N LYS A 155 -15.54 -7.86 17.90
CA LYS A 155 -16.01 -8.50 19.12
C LYS A 155 -16.75 -7.52 20.04
N GLU A 156 -16.20 -6.31 20.23
CA GLU A 156 -16.79 -5.29 21.10
C GLU A 156 -18.06 -4.67 20.51
N LYS A 157 -18.06 -4.36 19.20
CA LYS A 157 -19.16 -3.64 18.55
C LYS A 157 -20.30 -4.54 18.09
N TYR A 158 -19.98 -5.74 17.58
CA TYR A 158 -20.95 -6.62 16.93
C TYR A 158 -21.08 -8.01 17.58
N ASP A 159 -20.34 -8.28 18.65
CA ASP A 159 -20.23 -9.62 19.28
C ASP A 159 -19.95 -10.75 18.27
N ARG A 160 -19.22 -10.44 17.19
CA ARG A 160 -18.93 -11.36 16.10
C ARG A 160 -17.43 -11.55 15.92
N ALA A 161 -17.00 -12.81 15.76
CA ALA A 161 -15.59 -13.11 15.51
C ALA A 161 -15.12 -12.58 14.15
N PHE A 162 -14.01 -11.85 14.10
CA PHE A 162 -13.49 -11.27 12.85
C PHE A 162 -13.14 -12.33 11.80
N SER A 163 -12.85 -13.56 12.20
CA SER A 163 -12.60 -14.68 11.29
C SER A 163 -13.77 -15.02 10.36
N SER A 164 -15.00 -14.64 10.72
CA SER A 164 -16.21 -14.86 9.93
C SER A 164 -16.54 -13.74 8.95
N TYR A 165 -15.68 -12.69 8.85
CA TYR A 165 -15.89 -11.57 7.95
C TYR A 165 -15.31 -11.84 6.56
N TYR A 166 -16.13 -11.60 5.54
CA TYR A 166 -15.73 -11.59 4.13
C TYR A 166 -15.66 -10.16 3.61
N PHE A 167 -15.18 -9.97 2.39
CA PHE A 167 -15.04 -8.63 1.82
C PHE A 167 -16.38 -7.91 1.62
N ILE A 168 -17.46 -8.64 1.41
CA ILE A 168 -18.82 -8.10 1.33
C ILE A 168 -19.29 -7.46 2.65
N ASP A 169 -18.75 -7.89 3.79
CA ASP A 169 -19.06 -7.34 5.10
C ASP A 169 -18.34 -6.00 5.37
N ILE A 170 -17.36 -5.62 4.53
CA ILE A 170 -16.63 -4.34 4.65
C ILE A 170 -17.43 -3.24 3.94
N THR A 171 -18.53 -2.87 4.56
CA THR A 171 -19.45 -1.84 4.07
C THR A 171 -19.02 -0.44 4.54
N GLU A 172 -19.68 0.61 4.02
CA GLU A 172 -19.50 1.99 4.49
C GLU A 172 -19.77 2.09 5.99
N GLN A 173 -20.87 1.50 6.47
CA GLN A 173 -21.22 1.50 7.89
C GLN A 173 -20.15 0.83 8.74
N PHE A 174 -19.62 -0.33 8.29
CA PHE A 174 -18.51 -1.01 8.99
C PHE A 174 -17.27 -0.10 9.09
N LEU A 175 -16.93 0.62 8.03
CA LEU A 175 -15.77 1.52 7.99
C LEU A 175 -15.97 2.74 8.90
N LEU A 176 -17.15 3.34 8.94
CA LEU A 176 -17.49 4.46 9.83
C LEU A 176 -17.45 4.02 11.29
N ASP A 177 -18.07 2.89 11.62
CA ASP A 177 -18.06 2.33 12.97
C ASP A 177 -16.63 1.98 13.43
N TYR A 178 -15.81 1.42 12.54
CA TYR A 178 -14.41 1.13 12.86
C TYR A 178 -13.59 2.40 13.08
N ALA A 179 -13.80 3.43 12.26
CA ALA A 179 -13.13 4.73 12.43
C ALA A 179 -13.51 5.37 13.76
N PHE A 180 -14.79 5.37 14.12
CA PHE A 180 -15.29 5.88 15.39
C PHE A 180 -14.68 5.11 16.59
N TRP A 181 -14.72 3.78 16.56
CA TRP A 181 -14.13 2.92 17.60
C TRP A 181 -12.62 3.18 17.79
N ILE A 182 -11.87 3.39 16.69
CA ILE A 182 -10.44 3.73 16.76
C ILE A 182 -10.25 5.08 17.48
N LYS A 183 -11.06 6.09 17.16
CA LYS A 183 -10.98 7.42 17.76
C LYS A 183 -11.24 7.34 19.26
N GLU A 184 -12.31 6.67 19.67
CA GLU A 184 -12.64 6.50 21.11
C GLU A 184 -11.55 5.73 21.86
N THR A 185 -11.08 4.60 21.31
CA THR A 185 -10.00 3.82 21.91
C THR A 185 -8.70 4.64 21.98
N GLY A 186 -8.44 5.47 20.98
CA GLY A 186 -7.31 6.41 20.96
C GLY A 186 -7.40 7.42 22.09
N ILE A 187 -8.54 8.05 22.29
CA ILE A 187 -8.79 9.04 23.36
C ILE A 187 -8.58 8.39 24.74
N LYS A 188 -9.17 7.22 24.99
CA LYS A 188 -8.98 6.44 26.23
C LYS A 188 -7.50 6.16 26.52
N ASN A 189 -6.68 6.00 25.50
CA ASN A 189 -5.24 5.74 25.61
C ASN A 189 -4.36 7.02 25.46
N GLY A 190 -4.96 8.21 25.46
CA GLY A 190 -4.25 9.48 25.33
C GLY A 190 -3.53 9.69 23.99
N ASN A 191 -4.08 9.13 22.89
CA ASN A 191 -3.49 9.24 21.56
C ASN A 191 -4.55 9.21 20.43
N LYS A 192 -4.12 9.35 19.18
CA LYS A 192 -5.01 9.32 17.99
C LYS A 192 -5.40 7.89 17.53
N GLY A 193 -5.13 6.83 18.29
CA GLY A 193 -5.46 5.45 17.95
C GLY A 193 -4.77 4.90 16.69
N GLY A 194 -4.01 5.71 15.97
CA GLY A 194 -3.41 5.35 14.68
C GLY A 194 -4.44 5.21 13.57
N LEU A 195 -5.52 5.98 13.61
CA LEU A 195 -6.68 5.97 12.71
C LEU A 195 -6.28 5.84 11.24
N THR A 196 -5.64 6.86 10.69
CA THR A 196 -5.25 6.90 9.27
C THR A 196 -4.40 5.69 8.87
N THR A 197 -3.45 5.27 9.73
CA THR A 197 -2.62 4.09 9.45
C THR A 197 -3.46 2.82 9.31
N LYS A 198 -4.41 2.58 10.22
CA LYS A 198 -5.26 1.40 10.23
C LYS A 198 -6.21 1.39 9.03
N LEU A 199 -6.90 2.52 8.76
CA LEU A 199 -7.82 2.65 7.63
C LEU A 199 -7.12 2.47 6.29
N ARG A 200 -5.96 3.10 6.09
CA ARG A 200 -5.17 2.92 4.86
C ARG A 200 -4.66 1.50 4.69
N ARG A 201 -4.34 0.80 5.77
CA ARG A 201 -3.94 -0.62 5.69
C ARG A 201 -5.12 -1.52 5.35
N LEU A 202 -6.30 -1.27 5.90
CA LEU A 202 -7.50 -2.00 5.52
C LEU A 202 -7.84 -1.75 4.02
N ARG A 203 -7.80 -0.50 3.58
CA ARG A 203 -7.97 -0.16 2.16
C ARG A 203 -6.94 -0.88 1.26
N ALA A 204 -5.68 -0.97 1.69
CA ALA A 204 -4.65 -1.67 0.94
C ALA A 204 -4.93 -3.18 0.81
N ILE A 205 -5.51 -3.81 1.83
CA ILE A 205 -5.93 -5.22 1.79
C ILE A 205 -7.10 -5.40 0.84
N CYS A 206 -8.13 -4.54 0.93
CA CYS A 206 -9.28 -4.59 0.02
C CYS A 206 -8.83 -4.35 -1.43
N ASN A 207 -7.92 -3.40 -1.68
CA ASN A 207 -7.36 -3.17 -3.02
C ASN A 207 -6.57 -4.37 -3.53
N TYR A 208 -5.84 -5.07 -2.67
CA TYR A 208 -5.15 -6.31 -3.05
C TYR A 208 -6.17 -7.40 -3.40
N ALA A 209 -7.20 -7.59 -2.55
CA ALA A 209 -8.27 -8.55 -2.80
C ALA A 209 -9.06 -8.23 -4.07
N TYR A 210 -9.35 -6.95 -4.35
CA TYR A 210 -9.97 -6.48 -5.58
C TYR A 210 -9.17 -6.88 -6.83
N LYS A 211 -7.86 -6.64 -6.82
CA LYS A 211 -6.95 -7.02 -7.91
C LYS A 211 -6.85 -8.52 -8.13
N GLU A 212 -7.02 -9.32 -7.09
CA GLU A 212 -7.05 -10.79 -7.16
C GLU A 212 -8.45 -11.33 -7.58
N GLY A 213 -9.43 -10.45 -7.81
CA GLY A 213 -10.79 -10.83 -8.20
C GLY A 213 -11.61 -11.48 -7.07
N MET A 214 -11.34 -11.12 -5.80
CA MET A 214 -12.11 -11.64 -4.68
C MET A 214 -13.54 -11.12 -4.69
N TYR A 215 -14.49 -12.01 -4.42
CA TYR A 215 -15.92 -11.67 -4.39
C TYR A 215 -16.26 -10.66 -3.28
N GLY A 216 -17.15 -9.73 -3.60
CA GLY A 216 -17.76 -8.81 -2.65
C GLY A 216 -16.89 -7.63 -2.23
N VAL A 217 -15.74 -7.40 -2.88
CA VAL A 217 -14.89 -6.23 -2.57
C VAL A 217 -15.52 -4.96 -3.13
N ASN A 218 -15.86 -4.02 -2.23
CA ASN A 218 -16.31 -2.67 -2.60
C ASN A 218 -15.22 -1.64 -2.22
N MET A 219 -14.52 -1.09 -3.23
CA MET A 219 -13.50 -0.05 -3.01
C MET A 219 -14.11 1.33 -2.79
N ASP A 220 -15.32 1.57 -3.31
CA ASP A 220 -16.00 2.87 -3.20
C ASP A 220 -16.52 3.11 -1.78
N ALA A 221 -16.74 2.04 -1.00
CA ALA A 221 -17.08 2.16 0.42
C ALA A 221 -16.07 3.00 1.21
N PHE A 222 -14.79 3.07 0.79
CA PHE A 222 -13.78 3.89 1.46
C PHE A 222 -13.94 5.40 1.22
N LEU A 223 -14.82 5.83 0.31
CA LEU A 223 -15.10 7.25 0.05
C LEU A 223 -15.78 7.91 1.27
N CYS A 224 -16.57 7.15 2.04
CA CYS A 224 -17.24 7.64 3.25
C CYS A 224 -16.26 8.16 4.33
N LEU A 225 -14.99 7.74 4.29
CA LEU A 225 -14.00 8.09 5.32
C LEU A 225 -13.42 9.51 5.18
N GLY A 226 -13.63 10.18 4.04
CA GLY A 226 -13.21 11.57 3.83
C GLY A 226 -11.77 11.86 4.27
N ASP A 227 -11.61 12.72 5.27
CA ASP A 227 -10.30 13.12 5.79
C ASP A 227 -9.67 12.11 6.76
N ASP A 228 -10.45 11.21 7.37
CA ASP A 228 -9.93 10.19 8.30
C ASP A 228 -8.88 9.27 7.67
N ILE A 229 -8.94 9.08 6.36
CA ILE A 229 -7.99 8.27 5.61
C ILE A 229 -6.82 9.09 5.02
N LYS A 230 -6.84 10.41 5.13
CA LYS A 230 -5.77 11.30 4.70
C LYS A 230 -4.69 11.41 5.80
N TRP A 231 -3.43 11.53 5.37
CA TRP A 231 -2.37 11.81 6.32
C TRP A 231 -2.46 13.26 6.81
N ASP A 232 -2.29 13.46 8.12
CA ASP A 232 -2.03 14.79 8.65
C ASP A 232 -0.80 15.41 7.97
N GLU A 233 -0.79 16.71 7.81
CA GLU A 233 0.43 17.40 7.38
C GLU A 233 1.53 17.19 8.42
N THR A 234 2.68 16.73 7.95
CA THR A 234 3.83 16.49 8.83
C THR A 234 4.63 17.77 8.98
N THR A 235 4.72 18.27 10.21
CA THR A 235 5.65 19.35 10.54
C THR A 235 7.07 18.80 10.70
N SER A 236 8.06 19.58 10.24
CA SER A 236 9.47 19.25 10.46
C SER A 236 9.74 19.21 11.97
N LYS A 237 10.46 18.19 12.42
CA LYS A 237 10.97 18.09 13.80
C LYS A 237 12.36 18.73 13.95
N ALA A 238 12.64 19.72 13.13
CA ALA A 238 13.88 20.47 13.21
C ALA A 238 13.93 21.27 14.53
N VAL A 239 15.11 21.37 15.08
CA VAL A 239 15.46 22.25 16.20
C VAL A 239 16.52 23.24 15.73
N SER A 240 16.66 24.39 16.42
CA SER A 240 17.60 25.42 16.02
C SER A 240 19.06 24.96 16.14
N ASP A 241 19.93 25.59 15.36
CA ASP A 241 21.38 25.32 15.41
C ASP A 241 21.95 25.50 16.82
N LYS A 242 21.50 26.54 17.54
CA LYS A 242 21.91 26.80 18.94
C LYS A 242 21.62 25.60 19.86
N VAL A 243 20.50 24.91 19.63
CA VAL A 243 20.15 23.70 20.40
C VAL A 243 21.09 22.55 20.06
N ILE A 244 21.40 22.34 18.78
CA ILE A 244 22.35 21.31 18.35
C ILE A 244 23.76 21.58 18.92
N GLU A 245 24.20 22.85 18.91
CA GLU A 245 25.49 23.26 19.48
C GLU A 245 25.56 23.04 20.98
N LYS A 246 24.51 23.37 21.73
CA LYS A 246 24.43 23.07 23.17
C LYS A 246 24.58 21.56 23.43
N ILE A 247 23.91 20.71 22.64
CA ILE A 247 24.03 19.25 22.78
C ILE A 247 25.43 18.77 22.40
N ALA A 248 26.06 19.35 21.37
CA ALA A 248 27.39 18.98 20.93
C ALA A 248 28.48 19.30 22.00
N ASN A 249 28.30 20.43 22.70
CA ASN A 249 29.26 20.95 23.68
C ASN A 249 28.92 20.57 25.13
N ILE A 250 27.91 19.72 25.36
CA ILE A 250 27.56 19.29 26.71
C ILE A 250 28.69 18.52 27.37
N ASP A 251 28.90 18.76 28.65
CA ASP A 251 29.93 18.03 29.41
C ASP A 251 29.64 16.51 29.39
N ARG A 252 30.53 15.79 28.75
CA ARG A 252 30.45 14.32 28.57
C ARG A 252 30.68 13.54 29.84
N THR A 253 31.35 14.13 30.84
CA THR A 253 31.63 13.46 32.14
C THR A 253 30.35 13.18 32.92
N LEU A 254 29.26 13.93 32.64
CA LEU A 254 27.94 13.76 33.24
C LEU A 254 27.14 12.57 32.66
N PHE A 255 27.72 11.87 31.68
CA PHE A 255 27.10 10.78 30.96
C PHE A 255 27.93 9.51 31.02
N SER A 256 27.29 8.39 31.25
CA SER A 256 27.94 7.08 31.18
C SER A 256 28.48 6.82 29.75
N PRO A 257 29.47 5.92 29.57
CA PRO A 257 30.02 5.60 28.24
C PRO A 257 28.93 5.20 27.20
N LYS A 258 27.86 4.51 27.65
CA LYS A 258 26.72 4.18 26.77
C LYS A 258 25.92 5.40 26.38
N GLU A 259 25.71 6.33 27.30
CA GLU A 259 24.99 7.58 27.01
C GLU A 259 25.82 8.49 26.12
N GLN A 260 27.16 8.51 26.27
CA GLN A 260 28.06 9.24 25.37
C GLN A 260 27.93 8.70 23.94
N LEU A 261 27.90 7.38 23.75
CA LEU A 261 27.60 6.77 22.44
C LEU A 261 26.23 7.22 21.89
N HIS A 262 25.22 7.30 22.74
CA HIS A 262 23.89 7.74 22.29
C HIS A 262 23.91 9.19 21.76
N LEU A 263 24.62 10.09 22.42
CA LEU A 263 24.79 11.48 21.97
C LEU A 263 25.63 11.52 20.68
N ASP A 264 26.67 10.73 20.59
CA ASP A 264 27.52 10.65 19.41
C ASP A 264 26.76 10.10 18.18
N LEU A 265 25.90 9.09 18.35
CA LEU A 265 25.04 8.59 17.28
C LEU A 265 24.06 9.65 16.77
N PHE A 266 23.49 10.48 17.66
CA PHE A 266 22.62 11.58 17.28
C PHE A 266 23.37 12.65 16.51
N LEU A 267 24.52 13.10 17.01
CA LEU A 267 25.33 14.13 16.36
C LEU A 267 25.94 13.64 15.04
N PHE A 268 26.38 12.39 14.98
CA PHE A 268 26.83 11.78 13.73
C PHE A 268 25.72 11.79 12.68
N SER A 269 24.50 11.37 13.07
CA SER A 269 23.34 11.45 12.18
C SER A 269 23.14 12.88 11.65
N TYR A 270 23.24 13.90 12.50
CA TYR A 270 23.13 15.29 12.09
C TYR A 270 24.23 15.72 11.10
N TYR A 271 25.51 15.41 11.41
CA TYR A 271 26.66 15.79 10.59
C TYR A 271 26.77 15.02 9.27
N THR A 272 26.00 13.94 9.09
CA THR A 272 26.01 13.10 7.89
C THR A 272 24.67 13.11 7.15
N GLY A 273 24.15 14.30 6.84
CA GLY A 273 22.94 14.44 6.02
C GLY A 273 21.64 14.08 6.73
N GLY A 274 21.62 14.00 8.04
CA GLY A 274 20.47 13.49 8.78
C GLY A 274 20.25 11.99 8.54
N MET A 275 21.31 11.19 8.49
CA MET A 275 21.26 9.74 8.29
C MET A 275 20.26 9.10 9.26
N ALA A 276 19.37 8.25 8.78
CA ALA A 276 18.36 7.66 9.64
C ALA A 276 18.97 6.68 10.65
N ASN A 277 18.35 6.55 11.82
CA ASN A 277 18.83 5.68 12.91
C ASN A 277 19.20 4.27 12.48
N VAL A 278 18.37 3.67 11.58
CA VAL A 278 18.63 2.32 11.08
C VAL A 278 19.86 2.30 10.17
N ASP A 279 20.11 3.35 9.40
CA ASP A 279 21.24 3.45 8.50
C ASP A 279 22.52 3.70 9.28
N VAL A 280 22.50 4.60 10.30
CA VAL A 280 23.64 4.82 11.21
C VAL A 280 24.04 3.53 11.95
N CYS A 281 23.05 2.80 12.49
CA CYS A 281 23.34 1.57 13.23
C CYS A 281 23.91 0.44 12.36
N ASN A 282 23.58 0.42 11.06
CA ASN A 282 24.07 -0.60 10.11
C ASN A 282 25.22 -0.11 9.24
N LEU A 283 25.77 1.07 9.50
CA LEU A 283 26.89 1.61 8.75
C LEU A 283 28.12 0.73 8.96
N THR A 284 28.77 0.36 7.85
CA THR A 284 30.01 -0.42 7.81
C THR A 284 31.13 0.38 7.15
N TRP A 285 32.38 0.05 7.44
CA TRP A 285 33.54 0.78 6.94
C TRP A 285 33.69 0.72 5.42
N ASP A 286 33.21 -0.34 4.77
CA ASP A 286 33.20 -0.47 3.30
C ASP A 286 32.26 0.53 2.57
N LEU A 287 31.41 1.22 3.31
CA LEU A 287 30.54 2.28 2.76
C LEU A 287 31.13 3.69 2.97
N VAL A 288 32.29 3.77 3.65
CA VAL A 288 32.96 5.02 3.99
C VAL A 288 34.09 5.25 3.00
N GLU A 289 33.98 6.33 2.21
CA GLU A 289 35.04 6.85 1.36
C GLU A 289 35.78 8.01 2.08
N ASP A 290 36.87 8.51 1.55
CA ASP A 290 37.70 9.52 2.20
C ASP A 290 36.94 10.79 2.60
N ASP A 291 36.06 11.27 1.74
CA ASP A 291 35.34 12.53 1.90
C ASP A 291 33.82 12.39 2.02
N ARG A 292 33.28 11.17 1.89
CA ARG A 292 31.83 10.92 1.91
C ARG A 292 31.49 9.50 2.34
N ILE A 293 30.20 9.29 2.61
CA ILE A 293 29.62 7.97 2.82
C ILE A 293 28.69 7.67 1.65
N VAL A 294 28.79 6.50 1.03
CA VAL A 294 27.89 6.07 -0.06
C VAL A 294 27.09 4.86 0.40
N TYR A 295 25.80 5.04 0.62
CA TYR A 295 24.98 3.94 1.12
C TYR A 295 23.56 3.95 0.54
N GLU A 296 22.98 2.77 0.36
CA GLU A 296 21.58 2.61 0.04
C GLU A 296 20.73 2.63 1.33
N ARG A 297 19.77 3.54 1.42
CA ARG A 297 18.88 3.64 2.59
C ARG A 297 18.11 2.34 2.82
N ILE A 298 18.13 1.83 4.03
CA ILE A 298 17.50 0.54 4.38
C ILE A 298 15.97 0.60 4.19
N LYS A 299 15.34 1.71 4.55
CA LYS A 299 13.88 1.85 4.45
C LYS A 299 13.36 2.22 3.05
N PHE A 300 14.17 2.86 2.23
CA PHE A 300 13.76 3.39 0.93
C PHE A 300 14.76 2.98 -0.16
N PRO A 301 14.32 2.76 -1.41
CA PRO A 301 15.22 2.41 -2.51
C PRO A 301 15.90 3.68 -3.07
N LYS A 302 16.69 4.36 -2.23
CA LYS A 302 17.43 5.56 -2.59
C LYS A 302 18.82 5.52 -1.99
N THR A 303 19.82 5.85 -2.81
CA THR A 303 21.20 6.07 -2.37
C THR A 303 21.31 7.45 -1.74
N ALA A 304 22.07 7.56 -0.67
CA ALA A 304 22.46 8.80 -0.04
C ALA A 304 23.99 8.92 -0.06
N LYS A 305 24.49 10.14 -0.27
CA LYS A 305 25.90 10.45 -0.37
C LYS A 305 26.26 11.66 0.49
N PRO A 306 26.12 11.57 1.83
CA PRO A 306 26.52 12.68 2.70
C PRO A 306 28.03 12.88 2.69
N ILE A 307 28.45 14.14 2.66
CA ILE A 307 29.85 14.54 2.81
C ILE A 307 30.30 14.27 4.24
N LEU A 308 31.50 13.73 4.40
CA LEU A 308 32.08 13.37 5.68
C LEU A 308 32.94 14.50 6.23
N ILE A 309 32.34 15.39 7.02
CA ILE A 309 33.02 16.51 7.66
C ILE A 309 33.85 16.08 8.85
N THR A 310 34.86 16.90 9.25
CA THR A 310 35.81 16.62 10.37
C THR A 310 35.07 16.23 11.65
N LYS A 311 33.98 16.91 12.03
CA LYS A 311 33.22 16.56 13.24
C LYS A 311 32.64 15.14 13.19
N ALA A 312 32.22 14.67 12.02
CA ALA A 312 31.74 13.29 11.83
C ALA A 312 32.90 12.28 11.90
N LYS A 313 34.03 12.58 11.28
CA LYS A 313 35.26 11.76 11.35
C LYS A 313 35.73 11.57 12.78
N ILE A 314 35.80 12.64 13.58
CA ILE A 314 36.16 12.58 14.99
C ILE A 314 35.25 11.62 15.76
N ILE A 315 33.92 11.68 15.53
CA ILE A 315 32.99 10.78 16.21
C ILE A 315 33.23 9.32 15.81
N MET A 316 33.42 9.03 14.52
CA MET A 316 33.67 7.67 14.04
C MET A 316 34.96 7.09 14.64
N ASN A 317 36.03 7.87 14.65
CA ASN A 317 37.34 7.43 15.09
C ASN A 317 37.38 7.04 16.57
N LYS A 318 36.47 7.59 17.41
CA LYS A 318 36.37 7.17 18.83
C LYS A 318 36.03 5.67 18.98
N TYR A 319 35.44 5.06 17.98
CA TYR A 319 34.90 3.70 18.07
C TYR A 319 35.70 2.68 17.24
N VAL A 320 36.78 3.09 16.59
CA VAL A 320 37.70 2.18 15.89
C VAL A 320 38.22 1.15 16.86
N GLY A 321 38.14 -0.13 16.49
CA GLY A 321 38.59 -1.26 17.34
C GLY A 321 37.58 -1.69 18.43
N ALA A 322 36.53 -0.91 18.71
CA ALA A 322 35.51 -1.25 19.72
C ALA A 322 34.26 -1.95 19.14
N CYS A 323 34.20 -2.17 17.83
CA CYS A 323 33.04 -2.62 17.13
C CYS A 323 33.07 -4.11 16.81
N TYR A 324 31.88 -4.72 16.73
CA TYR A 324 31.72 -6.09 16.24
C TYR A 324 31.70 -6.10 14.70
N GLY A 325 32.53 -6.94 14.10
CA GLY A 325 32.64 -7.05 12.65
C GLY A 325 33.07 -5.73 12.00
N ASN A 326 32.59 -5.46 10.81
CA ASN A 326 32.93 -4.27 10.02
C ASN A 326 32.05 -3.03 10.31
N TYR A 327 31.31 -3.01 11.43
CA TYR A 327 30.44 -1.87 11.77
C TYR A 327 31.26 -0.67 12.27
N VAL A 328 30.81 0.53 11.96
CA VAL A 328 31.41 1.80 12.39
C VAL A 328 31.13 2.11 13.87
N PHE A 329 29.98 1.68 14.38
CA PHE A 329 29.54 1.94 15.75
C PHE A 329 29.29 0.66 16.55
N PRO A 330 29.58 0.61 17.86
CA PRO A 330 29.43 -0.57 18.71
C PRO A 330 27.95 -0.80 19.12
N VAL A 331 27.06 -0.81 18.11
CA VAL A 331 25.61 -1.04 18.30
C VAL A 331 25.30 -2.53 18.37
N PHE A 332 25.95 -3.32 17.51
CA PHE A 332 25.75 -4.76 17.41
C PHE A 332 26.85 -5.55 18.11
N THR A 333 26.54 -6.77 18.47
CA THR A 333 27.44 -7.76 19.07
C THR A 333 27.23 -9.11 18.39
N HIS A 334 28.03 -10.12 18.73
CA HIS A 334 27.87 -11.52 18.28
C HIS A 334 26.44 -12.10 18.49
N LYS A 335 25.64 -11.50 19.39
CA LYS A 335 24.24 -11.93 19.63
C LYS A 335 23.26 -11.47 18.54
N HIS A 336 23.62 -10.49 17.72
CA HIS A 336 22.73 -9.87 16.72
C HIS A 336 22.92 -10.47 15.31
N THR A 337 22.92 -11.80 15.23
CA THR A 337 23.21 -12.57 13.99
C THR A 337 22.16 -12.43 12.90
N THR A 338 20.88 -12.30 13.26
CA THR A 338 19.79 -12.23 12.28
C THR A 338 19.30 -10.80 12.04
N SER A 339 18.72 -10.53 10.86
CA SER A 339 18.09 -9.24 10.52
C SER A 339 17.04 -8.84 11.56
N ALA A 340 16.21 -9.77 12.03
CA ALA A 340 15.20 -9.51 13.05
C ALA A 340 15.80 -9.08 14.39
N LYS A 341 16.89 -9.74 14.85
CA LYS A 341 17.63 -9.34 16.07
C LYS A 341 18.25 -7.96 15.90
N ARG A 342 18.88 -7.68 14.74
CA ARG A 342 19.43 -6.34 14.44
C ARG A 342 18.34 -5.27 14.46
N GLN A 343 17.20 -5.49 13.81
CA GLN A 343 16.09 -4.55 13.84
C GLN A 343 15.57 -4.28 15.26
N THR A 344 15.48 -5.32 16.09
CA THR A 344 15.08 -5.17 17.50
C THR A 344 16.09 -4.32 18.26
N ARG A 345 17.39 -4.56 18.06
CA ARG A 345 18.47 -3.79 18.67
C ARG A 345 18.42 -2.31 18.24
N VAL A 346 18.23 -2.01 16.95
CA VAL A 346 18.07 -0.63 16.44
C VAL A 346 16.90 0.09 17.15
N ARG A 347 15.78 -0.58 17.37
CA ARG A 347 14.65 0.02 18.12
C ARG A 347 15.00 0.29 19.57
N GLN A 348 15.72 -0.62 20.22
CA GLN A 348 16.19 -0.41 21.61
C GLN A 348 17.13 0.79 21.68
N ILE A 349 18.15 0.84 20.82
CA ILE A 349 19.08 1.97 20.76
C ILE A 349 18.34 3.29 20.49
N SER A 350 17.40 3.30 19.57
CA SER A 350 16.60 4.52 19.28
C SER A 350 15.83 5.03 20.50
N LYS A 351 15.30 4.13 21.34
CA LYS A 351 14.66 4.52 22.61
C LYS A 351 15.68 5.06 23.61
N LEU A 352 16.84 4.43 23.70
CA LEU A 352 17.92 4.86 24.61
C LEU A 352 18.49 6.22 24.20
N VAL A 353 18.76 6.44 22.91
CA VAL A 353 19.14 7.76 22.37
C VAL A 353 18.11 8.82 22.75
N SER A 354 16.81 8.55 22.55
CA SER A 354 15.76 9.50 22.92
C SER A 354 15.74 9.80 24.41
N ARG A 355 15.97 8.81 25.29
CA ARG A 355 16.06 9.02 26.75
C ARG A 355 17.28 9.86 27.13
N THR A 356 18.44 9.58 26.53
CA THR A 356 19.66 10.34 26.76
C THR A 356 19.51 11.79 26.29
N LEU A 357 18.88 12.02 25.13
CA LEU A 357 18.57 13.37 24.65
C LEU A 357 17.60 14.10 25.58
N THR A 358 16.60 13.43 26.14
CA THR A 358 15.69 14.02 27.13
C THR A 358 16.47 14.43 28.41
N LYS A 359 17.40 13.59 28.88
CA LYS A 359 18.29 13.91 30.01
C LYS A 359 19.14 15.14 29.69
N ALA A 360 19.79 15.18 28.52
CA ALA A 360 20.62 16.30 28.09
C ALA A 360 19.80 17.60 27.96
N CYS A 361 18.61 17.54 27.36
CA CYS A 361 17.71 18.69 27.25
C CYS A 361 17.33 19.27 28.62
N LYS A 362 17.00 18.40 29.59
CA LYS A 362 16.67 18.84 30.95
C LYS A 362 17.85 19.57 31.61
N MET A 363 19.08 19.06 31.44
CA MET A 363 20.29 19.70 32.00
C MET A 363 20.62 21.03 31.32
N LEU A 364 20.28 21.18 30.03
CA LEU A 364 20.54 22.39 29.24
C LEU A 364 19.41 23.42 29.27
N GLY A 365 18.32 23.15 29.99
CA GLY A 365 17.12 24.01 30.00
C GLY A 365 16.39 24.07 28.63
N ILE A 366 16.51 23.01 27.82
CA ILE A 366 15.86 22.93 26.51
C ILE A 366 14.46 22.33 26.69
N THR A 367 13.43 23.07 26.28
CA THR A 367 12.01 22.66 26.42
C THR A 367 11.51 21.84 25.24
N GLU A 368 12.15 21.96 24.05
CA GLU A 368 11.75 21.27 22.85
C GLU A 368 12.00 19.76 22.96
N LYS A 369 11.04 18.98 22.48
CA LYS A 369 11.18 17.52 22.41
C LYS A 369 12.10 17.11 21.29
N ILE A 370 13.31 16.72 21.64
CA ILE A 370 14.31 16.22 20.68
C ILE A 370 14.26 14.70 20.60
N THR A 371 14.27 14.19 19.39
CA THR A 371 14.34 12.76 19.07
C THR A 371 15.48 12.53 18.08
N TRP A 372 15.88 11.28 17.87
CA TRP A 372 16.90 11.00 16.83
C TRP A 372 16.48 11.55 15.45
N TYR A 373 15.19 11.53 15.14
CA TYR A 373 14.69 12.07 13.85
C TYR A 373 14.85 13.59 13.74
N SER A 374 14.99 14.31 14.85
CA SER A 374 15.25 15.75 14.85
C SER A 374 16.59 16.08 14.18
N ALA A 375 17.60 15.20 14.28
CA ALA A 375 18.89 15.35 13.57
C ALA A 375 18.68 15.56 12.06
N ARG A 376 17.78 14.75 11.46
CA ARG A 376 17.49 14.86 10.04
C ARG A 376 16.73 16.14 9.69
N GLY A 377 15.73 16.47 10.49
CA GLY A 377 14.97 17.71 10.31
C GLY A 377 15.87 18.94 10.37
N SER A 378 16.71 19.01 11.41
CA SER A 378 17.62 20.13 11.63
C SER A 378 18.68 20.25 10.54
N PHE A 379 19.30 19.13 10.10
CA PHE A 379 20.25 19.17 9.00
C PHE A 379 19.62 19.73 7.72
N ILE A 380 18.48 19.18 7.31
CA ILE A 380 17.83 19.58 6.08
C ILE A 380 17.37 21.05 6.16
N SER A 381 16.75 21.48 7.26
CA SER A 381 16.33 22.87 7.46
C SER A 381 17.53 23.81 7.38
N LYS A 382 18.63 23.49 8.08
CA LYS A 382 19.85 24.30 8.04
C LYS A 382 20.40 24.46 6.62
N MET A 383 20.47 23.37 5.85
CA MET A 383 20.98 23.43 4.46
C MET A 383 20.07 24.26 3.55
N VAL A 384 18.75 24.12 3.70
CA VAL A 384 17.77 24.91 2.98
C VAL A 384 17.84 26.39 3.35
N ASP A 385 17.91 26.69 4.67
CA ASP A 385 18.02 28.06 5.20
C ASP A 385 19.34 28.73 4.78
N SER A 386 20.40 27.94 4.53
CA SER A 386 21.67 28.41 3.98
C SER A 386 21.67 28.52 2.44
N GLY A 387 20.51 28.45 1.79
CA GLY A 387 20.36 28.64 0.34
C GLY A 387 20.87 27.48 -0.52
N LYS A 388 21.10 26.29 0.05
CA LYS A 388 21.57 25.14 -0.74
C LYS A 388 20.45 24.57 -1.60
N LEU A 389 20.78 24.24 -2.86
CA LEU A 389 19.84 23.67 -3.81
C LEU A 389 19.19 22.39 -3.26
N ALA A 390 17.87 22.27 -3.39
CA ALA A 390 17.11 21.11 -2.92
C ALA A 390 17.61 19.77 -3.50
N GLY A 391 18.18 19.77 -4.71
CA GLY A 391 18.81 18.60 -5.32
C GLY A 391 20.03 18.11 -4.53
N VAL A 392 20.92 19.02 -4.14
CA VAL A 392 22.13 18.72 -3.34
C VAL A 392 21.74 18.18 -1.96
N VAL A 393 20.80 18.85 -1.29
CA VAL A 393 20.30 18.41 0.02
C VAL A 393 19.62 17.04 -0.07
N ALA A 394 18.89 16.80 -1.16
CA ALA A 394 18.21 15.54 -1.42
C ALA A 394 19.20 14.37 -1.63
N GLU A 395 20.31 14.60 -2.36
CA GLU A 395 21.37 13.60 -2.55
C GLU A 395 22.04 13.24 -1.22
N MET A 396 22.46 14.24 -0.44
CA MET A 396 23.06 14.01 0.87
C MET A 396 22.12 13.25 1.83
N ALA A 397 20.87 13.63 1.86
CA ALA A 397 19.87 13.04 2.75
C ALA A 397 19.21 11.76 2.19
N GLY A 398 19.44 11.38 0.92
CA GLY A 398 18.77 10.27 0.27
C GLY A 398 17.24 10.50 0.17
N ASN A 399 16.81 11.72 -0.16
CA ASN A 399 15.41 12.10 -0.39
C ASN A 399 15.15 12.38 -1.88
N SER A 400 13.93 12.79 -2.23
CA SER A 400 13.68 13.46 -3.49
C SER A 400 13.69 14.98 -3.31
N PRO A 401 14.09 15.79 -4.31
CA PRO A 401 14.00 17.24 -4.23
C PRO A 401 12.58 17.72 -3.89
N MET A 402 11.55 17.07 -4.45
CA MET A 402 10.15 17.37 -4.15
C MET A 402 9.81 17.17 -2.65
N THR A 403 10.41 16.16 -1.98
CA THR A 403 10.25 15.97 -0.53
C THR A 403 10.88 17.12 0.26
N ILE A 404 12.01 17.63 -0.20
CA ILE A 404 12.69 18.79 0.42
C ILE A 404 11.79 20.02 0.29
N TYR A 405 11.32 20.33 -0.93
CA TYR A 405 10.41 21.45 -1.16
C TYR A 405 9.14 21.35 -0.32
N LYS A 406 8.46 20.25 -0.33
CA LYS A 406 7.17 20.07 0.35
C LYS A 406 7.24 20.20 1.87
N HIS A 407 8.33 19.74 2.50
CA HIS A 407 8.37 19.58 3.96
C HIS A 407 9.35 20.51 4.69
N TYR A 408 10.27 21.13 3.98
CA TYR A 408 11.36 21.91 4.59
C TYR A 408 11.44 23.34 4.06
N TYR A 409 11.00 23.61 2.84
CA TYR A 409 10.85 24.96 2.35
C TYR A 409 9.63 25.61 3.03
N LYS A 410 9.90 26.41 4.05
CA LYS A 410 8.90 27.29 4.65
C LYS A 410 9.19 28.71 4.19
N ASN A 411 8.14 29.47 3.85
CA ASN A 411 8.20 30.91 3.58
C ASN A 411 8.50 31.72 4.87
N THR A 412 9.54 31.33 5.62
CA THR A 412 9.90 31.97 6.90
C THR A 412 10.77 33.20 6.71
N LYS A 413 11.22 33.47 5.47
CA LYS A 413 12.11 34.59 5.15
C LYS A 413 11.42 35.68 4.33
N ARG A 414 10.16 35.98 4.63
CA ARG A 414 9.41 37.03 3.91
C ARG A 414 10.13 38.38 3.96
N ASP A 415 10.72 38.74 5.08
CA ASP A 415 11.40 40.02 5.25
C ASP A 415 12.74 40.06 4.50
N GLU A 416 13.51 38.94 4.50
CA GLU A 416 14.74 38.82 3.69
C GLU A 416 14.40 38.85 2.21
N ILE A 417 13.39 38.08 1.77
CA ILE A 417 12.94 38.08 0.36
C ILE A 417 12.45 39.46 -0.05
N LYS A 418 11.74 40.18 0.82
CA LYS A 418 11.29 41.53 0.57
C LYS A 418 12.50 42.49 0.37
N GLN A 419 13.50 42.43 1.23
CA GLN A 419 14.72 43.21 1.11
C GLN A 419 15.50 42.87 -0.15
N GLU A 420 15.61 41.58 -0.50
CA GLU A 420 16.26 41.15 -1.75
C GLU A 420 15.47 41.63 -2.98
N MET A 421 14.16 41.56 -2.96
CA MET A 421 13.33 42.09 -4.06
C MET A 421 13.46 43.62 -4.17
N GLU A 422 13.43 44.35 -3.06
CA GLU A 422 13.63 45.81 -3.05
C GLU A 422 15.04 46.21 -3.55
N ALA A 423 16.03 45.34 -3.39
CA ALA A 423 17.38 45.53 -3.90
C ALA A 423 17.54 45.16 -5.39
N MET A 424 16.69 44.31 -5.95
CA MET A 424 16.72 43.86 -7.34
C MET A 424 15.93 44.77 -8.30
N PHE A 425 14.91 45.45 -7.78
CA PHE A 425 13.99 46.31 -8.55
C PHE A 425 14.02 47.76 -8.07
#